data_036da70f0d92014ffd092483454630f5
#
_entry.id   036da70f0d92014ffd092483454630f5
#
_cell.length_a   1.000
_cell.length_b   1.000
_cell.length_c   1.000
_cell.angle_alpha   90.00
_cell.angle_beta   90.00
_cell.angle_gamma   90.00
#
_symmetry.space_group_name_H-M   'P 1'
#
loop_
_entity.id
_entity.type
_entity.pdbx_description
1 polymer ?
#
loop_
_entity_poly.entity_id
_entity_poly.type
_entity_poly.pdbx_seq_one_letter_code
_entity_poly.pdbx_strand_id
1 'polypeptide(L)'
;MVPPAHESDALTIGFRWVFSNKMPVAQQSGHAIYDPAPSGTLKSGYTWNIRYGDGSGASGVVYADKVTIGGVTATSQAVEAATSVSSSFASDQNNDGLVGLSFSTINTVSPVKQLTFFDSIKSTLVSPLFTATLRKGAPGSYDFGYIDATKYTGSIAYAPVNSANGFWQFTSTGYVVGSGAAVGTSYSAIADTGTTLMYLPTSIVQAYYSKVAGAQYSSTYGGWIFPCASAMPSFSAIIGGQARTVPGSYINWAPISSTTCFGGMQYNTGIGFTIFGDVFLKSQFVVFDSSVPRIGFAQQK
;
A
#
# COMPACT_ATOMS: atom_id res chain seq x y z
N MET A 1 -4.57 25.71 6.52
CA MET A 1 -4.98 24.35 6.91
C MET A 1 -4.18 23.42 6.01
N VAL A 2 -3.21 22.71 6.59
CA VAL A 2 -2.51 21.64 5.88
C VAL A 2 -3.60 20.68 5.49
N PRO A 3 -3.74 20.23 4.21
CA PRO A 3 -4.51 19.04 3.98
C PRO A 3 -3.85 17.99 4.86
N PRO A 4 -4.60 17.27 5.69
CA PRO A 4 -4.02 16.19 6.45
C PRO A 4 -3.34 15.27 5.45
N ALA A 5 -2.21 14.68 5.81
CA ALA A 5 -1.66 13.50 5.18
C ALA A 5 -2.67 12.35 5.45
N HIS A 6 -3.89 12.52 4.97
CA HIS A 6 -5.06 11.68 5.19
C HIS A 6 -5.51 11.05 3.89
N GLU A 7 -4.63 10.26 3.32
CA GLU A 7 -5.03 9.03 2.70
C GLU A 7 -4.19 7.99 3.42
N SER A 8 -4.85 7.12 4.13
CA SER A 8 -4.38 6.11 5.05
C SER A 8 -2.95 5.64 4.76
N ASP A 9 -1.96 6.07 5.57
CA ASP A 9 -0.65 5.43 5.70
C ASP A 9 -0.84 4.03 6.33
N ALA A 10 -1.80 3.28 5.81
CA ALA A 10 -2.02 1.90 6.17
C ALA A 10 -0.98 1.10 5.41
N LEU A 11 0.17 0.85 6.06
CA LEU A 11 1.01 -0.31 5.70
C LEU A 11 0.04 -1.45 5.38
N THR A 12 0.10 -2.02 4.18
CA THR A 12 -0.72 -3.17 3.78
C THR A 12 -0.28 -4.36 4.63
N ILE A 13 -0.60 -4.29 5.91
CA ILE A 13 -0.36 -5.33 6.88
C ILE A 13 -1.46 -6.36 6.66
N GLY A 14 -1.17 -7.65 6.77
CA GLY A 14 -2.03 -8.78 6.43
C GLY A 14 -3.36 -8.87 7.17
N PHE A 15 -4.15 -7.78 7.21
CA PHE A 15 -5.42 -7.66 7.92
C PHE A 15 -6.58 -7.53 6.97
N ARG A 16 -7.71 -8.01 7.45
CA ARG A 16 -8.99 -7.80 6.82
C ARG A 16 -9.99 -7.44 7.91
N TRP A 17 -10.16 -6.17 8.15
CA TRP A 17 -11.21 -5.72 9.03
C TRP A 17 -12.26 -4.93 8.27
N VAL A 18 -13.47 -5.01 8.76
CA VAL A 18 -14.64 -4.33 8.20
C VAL A 18 -15.40 -3.61 9.30
N PHE A 19 -16.02 -2.49 8.96
CA PHE A 19 -17.05 -1.89 9.82
C PHE A 19 -18.15 -2.91 10.06
N SER A 20 -18.64 -3.03 11.31
CA SER A 20 -19.60 -4.07 11.65
C SER A 20 -20.71 -3.55 12.58
N ASN A 21 -21.81 -4.30 12.65
CA ASN A 21 -22.89 -4.03 13.58
C ASN A 21 -22.52 -4.29 15.07
N LYS A 22 -21.26 -4.64 15.34
CA LYS A 22 -20.70 -4.77 16.70
C LYS A 22 -20.13 -3.46 17.23
N MET A 23 -20.02 -2.45 16.36
CA MET A 23 -19.55 -1.10 16.72
C MET A 23 -20.71 -0.26 17.33
N PRO A 24 -20.36 0.77 18.12
CA PRO A 24 -21.35 1.79 18.53
C PRO A 24 -22.03 2.40 17.30
N VAL A 25 -23.34 2.59 17.38
CA VAL A 25 -24.16 3.11 16.25
C VAL A 25 -23.63 4.44 15.73
N ALA A 26 -23.10 5.30 16.59
CA ALA A 26 -22.50 6.58 16.20
C ALA A 26 -21.29 6.43 15.27
N GLN A 27 -20.59 5.30 15.28
CA GLN A 27 -19.44 5.00 14.42
C GLN A 27 -19.82 4.21 13.15
N GLN A 28 -21.10 3.88 12.99
CA GLN A 28 -21.59 3.14 11.80
C GLN A 28 -22.11 4.08 10.71
N SER A 29 -22.39 5.34 11.05
CA SER A 29 -23.02 6.28 10.13
C SER A 29 -22.14 6.61 8.92
N GLY A 30 -22.69 6.40 7.73
CA GLY A 30 -22.00 6.66 6.46
C GLY A 30 -21.17 5.49 5.92
N HIS A 31 -21.13 4.36 6.64
CA HIS A 31 -20.39 3.16 6.26
C HIS A 31 -21.28 1.99 5.88
N ALA A 32 -20.81 1.13 4.98
CA ALA A 32 -21.39 -0.18 4.75
C ALA A 32 -21.02 -1.12 5.91
N ILE A 33 -22.03 -1.71 6.55
CA ILE A 33 -21.87 -2.42 7.80
C ILE A 33 -21.98 -3.93 7.60
N TYR A 34 -20.93 -4.64 7.96
CA TYR A 34 -20.95 -6.11 8.00
C TYR A 34 -21.85 -6.61 9.12
N ASP A 35 -22.82 -7.43 8.75
CA ASP A 35 -23.67 -8.20 9.68
C ASP A 35 -23.29 -9.69 9.59
N PRO A 36 -22.70 -10.27 10.64
CA PRO A 36 -22.36 -11.69 10.65
C PRO A 36 -23.57 -12.62 10.79
N ALA A 37 -24.74 -12.13 11.18
CA ALA A 37 -25.90 -12.98 11.55
C ALA A 37 -26.34 -13.98 10.45
N PRO A 38 -26.32 -13.63 9.15
CA PRO A 38 -26.80 -14.56 8.13
C PRO A 38 -25.89 -15.78 7.89
N SER A 39 -24.53 -15.63 8.03
CA SER A 39 -23.58 -16.68 7.60
C SER A 39 -22.32 -16.78 8.44
N GLY A 40 -21.99 -15.75 9.21
CA GLY A 40 -20.76 -15.69 10.01
C GLY A 40 -20.83 -16.56 11.26
N THR A 41 -19.79 -17.32 11.50
CA THR A 41 -19.61 -18.11 12.73
C THR A 41 -18.57 -17.42 13.63
N LEU A 42 -18.98 -17.01 14.83
CA LEU A 42 -18.06 -16.36 15.79
C LEU A 42 -16.90 -17.30 16.15
N LYS A 43 -15.67 -16.86 16.02
CA LYS A 43 -14.50 -17.54 16.58
C LYS A 43 -14.36 -17.12 18.06
N SER A 44 -15.01 -17.86 18.93
CA SER A 44 -15.05 -17.55 20.37
C SER A 44 -13.64 -17.42 20.96
N GLY A 45 -13.41 -16.33 21.71
CA GLY A 45 -12.11 -16.02 22.31
C GLY A 45 -11.06 -15.41 21.36
N TYR A 46 -11.41 -15.21 20.07
CA TYR A 46 -10.51 -14.56 19.13
C TYR A 46 -10.79 -13.04 19.09
N THR A 47 -9.71 -12.28 19.24
CA THR A 47 -9.73 -10.81 19.15
C THR A 47 -8.60 -10.33 18.26
N TRP A 48 -8.69 -9.09 17.81
CA TRP A 48 -7.64 -8.45 17.03
C TRP A 48 -7.53 -6.97 17.40
N ASN A 49 -6.35 -6.42 17.19
CA ASN A 49 -6.07 -4.99 17.38
C ASN A 49 -4.96 -4.59 16.43
N ILE A 50 -5.15 -3.50 15.72
CA ILE A 50 -4.15 -2.91 14.83
C ILE A 50 -3.97 -1.43 15.10
N ARG A 51 -2.72 -0.98 14.95
CA ARG A 51 -2.34 0.43 14.89
C ARG A 51 -1.47 0.65 13.66
N TYR A 52 -1.83 1.64 12.86
CA TYR A 52 -1.12 2.05 11.66
C TYR A 52 -0.06 3.11 11.94
N GLY A 53 0.82 3.39 10.95
CA GLY A 53 1.92 4.33 11.08
C GLY A 53 1.50 5.78 11.32
N ASP A 54 0.32 6.17 10.83
CA ASP A 54 -0.31 7.48 11.04
C ASP A 54 -0.95 7.65 12.43
N GLY A 55 -0.93 6.58 13.25
CA GLY A 55 -1.54 6.53 14.57
C GLY A 55 -3.02 6.11 14.56
N SER A 56 -3.65 5.94 13.39
CA SER A 56 -4.99 5.36 13.28
C SER A 56 -5.00 3.90 13.73
N GLY A 57 -6.18 3.36 13.99
CA GLY A 57 -6.27 1.96 14.39
C GLY A 57 -7.71 1.46 14.49
N ALA A 58 -7.83 0.15 14.61
CA ALA A 58 -9.09 -0.55 14.78
C ALA A 58 -8.90 -1.81 15.63
N SER A 59 -9.98 -2.29 16.24
CA SER A 59 -9.96 -3.53 17.03
C SER A 59 -11.32 -4.20 17.03
N GLY A 60 -11.34 -5.50 17.31
CA GLY A 60 -12.62 -6.21 17.34
C GLY A 60 -12.53 -7.70 17.59
N VAL A 61 -13.54 -8.39 17.08
CA VAL A 61 -13.74 -9.83 17.17
C VAL A 61 -13.62 -10.47 15.79
N VAL A 62 -13.57 -11.80 15.74
CA VAL A 62 -13.33 -12.53 14.49
C VAL A 62 -14.50 -13.46 14.20
N TYR A 63 -14.97 -13.45 12.96
CA TYR A 63 -15.94 -14.40 12.44
C TYR A 63 -15.32 -15.22 11.31
N ALA A 64 -15.65 -16.51 11.21
CA ALA A 64 -15.42 -17.28 10.00
C ALA A 64 -16.63 -17.10 9.08
N ASP A 65 -16.41 -16.61 7.87
CA ASP A 65 -17.47 -16.36 6.90
C ASP A 65 -16.99 -16.53 5.46
N LYS A 66 -17.92 -16.66 4.54
CA LYS A 66 -17.65 -16.69 3.11
C LYS A 66 -17.33 -15.28 2.62
N VAL A 67 -16.22 -15.15 1.88
CA VAL A 67 -15.83 -13.87 1.29
C VAL A 67 -15.46 -14.05 -0.18
N THR A 68 -16.04 -13.21 -1.03
CA THR A 68 -15.76 -13.19 -2.47
C THR A 68 -15.18 -11.85 -2.89
N ILE A 69 -14.04 -11.87 -3.59
CA ILE A 69 -13.42 -10.68 -4.18
C ILE A 69 -13.00 -11.04 -5.62
N GLY A 70 -13.39 -10.21 -6.60
CA GLY A 70 -13.01 -10.42 -7.99
C GLY A 70 -13.46 -11.77 -8.56
N GLY A 71 -14.61 -12.30 -8.10
CA GLY A 71 -15.12 -13.61 -8.52
C GLY A 71 -14.46 -14.81 -7.83
N VAL A 72 -13.41 -14.62 -7.03
CA VAL A 72 -12.75 -15.69 -6.27
C VAL A 72 -13.30 -15.74 -4.84
N THR A 73 -13.59 -16.94 -4.33
CA THR A 73 -14.27 -17.14 -3.04
C THR A 73 -13.40 -17.92 -2.07
N ALA A 74 -13.16 -17.35 -0.88
CA ALA A 74 -12.74 -18.07 0.30
C ALA A 74 -13.99 -18.48 1.10
N THR A 75 -14.21 -19.78 1.24
CA THR A 75 -15.44 -20.33 1.84
C THR A 75 -15.50 -20.20 3.36
N SER A 76 -14.35 -20.00 4.02
CA SER A 76 -14.23 -19.83 5.48
C SER A 76 -13.08 -18.88 5.80
N GLN A 77 -13.26 -17.61 5.43
CA GLN A 77 -12.29 -16.54 5.72
C GLN A 77 -12.48 -16.01 7.13
N ALA A 78 -11.38 -15.77 7.84
CA ALA A 78 -11.42 -14.97 9.06
C ALA A 78 -11.74 -13.52 8.69
N VAL A 79 -12.92 -13.06 9.07
CA VAL A 79 -13.38 -11.66 8.94
C VAL A 79 -13.18 -10.98 10.29
N GLU A 80 -12.36 -9.96 10.32
CA GLU A 80 -12.05 -9.18 11.50
C GLU A 80 -13.11 -8.07 11.64
N ALA A 81 -14.20 -8.36 12.36
CA ALA A 81 -15.32 -7.44 12.57
C ALA A 81 -14.96 -6.39 13.62
N ALA A 82 -14.91 -5.12 13.22
CA ALA A 82 -14.55 -4.03 14.11
C ALA A 82 -15.62 -3.86 15.21
N THR A 83 -15.14 -3.64 16.43
CA THR A 83 -15.97 -3.17 17.57
C THR A 83 -15.60 -1.75 17.97
N SER A 84 -14.44 -1.26 17.49
CA SER A 84 -13.94 0.10 17.69
C SER A 84 -12.97 0.47 16.56
N VAL A 85 -13.06 1.71 16.11
CA VAL A 85 -12.12 2.31 15.14
C VAL A 85 -11.69 3.70 15.64
N SER A 86 -10.55 4.20 15.16
CA SER A 86 -10.12 5.57 15.41
C SER A 86 -11.08 6.58 14.78
N SER A 87 -11.06 7.82 15.28
CA SER A 87 -11.90 8.91 14.74
C SER A 87 -11.61 9.19 13.26
N SER A 88 -10.37 9.00 12.81
CA SER A 88 -9.99 9.13 11.39
C SER A 88 -10.74 8.14 10.50
N PHE A 89 -10.81 6.86 10.89
CA PHE A 89 -11.60 5.87 10.16
C PHE A 89 -13.10 6.16 10.24
N ALA A 90 -13.62 6.49 11.44
CA ALA A 90 -15.05 6.78 11.61
C ALA A 90 -15.52 8.00 10.80
N SER A 91 -14.63 8.94 10.46
CA SER A 91 -14.96 10.13 9.65
C SER A 91 -14.73 9.95 8.15
N ASP A 92 -13.97 8.93 7.74
CA ASP A 92 -13.71 8.65 6.32
C ASP A 92 -14.80 7.78 5.71
N GLN A 93 -15.86 8.40 5.25
CA GLN A 93 -17.02 7.74 4.63
C GLN A 93 -16.73 7.05 3.28
N ASN A 94 -15.49 7.14 2.77
CA ASN A 94 -15.08 6.44 1.55
C ASN A 94 -14.43 5.08 1.85
N ASN A 95 -14.30 4.71 3.13
CA ASN A 95 -13.62 3.51 3.59
C ASN A 95 -14.54 2.69 4.52
N ASP A 96 -14.85 1.46 4.13
CA ASP A 96 -15.71 0.53 4.88
C ASP A 96 -14.90 -0.62 5.52
N GLY A 97 -13.58 -0.56 5.45
CA GLY A 97 -12.64 -1.55 5.95
C GLY A 97 -11.41 -1.68 5.07
N LEU A 98 -10.46 -2.50 5.47
CA LEU A 98 -9.21 -2.72 4.76
C LEU A 98 -9.01 -4.20 4.42
N VAL A 99 -8.48 -4.47 3.23
CA VAL A 99 -8.07 -5.82 2.80
C VAL A 99 -6.55 -5.89 2.73
N GLY A 100 -5.91 -6.60 3.66
CA GLY A 100 -4.48 -6.83 3.65
C GLY A 100 -4.09 -8.00 2.75
N LEU A 101 -3.08 -7.76 1.89
CA LEU A 101 -2.53 -8.74 0.95
C LEU A 101 -1.04 -9.04 1.24
N SER A 102 -0.54 -8.68 2.40
CA SER A 102 0.78 -9.09 2.92
C SER A 102 0.74 -10.55 3.42
N PHE A 103 1.84 -11.03 3.97
CA PHE A 103 1.93 -12.41 4.47
C PHE A 103 1.18 -12.57 5.80
N SER A 104 0.52 -13.71 5.99
CA SER A 104 -0.27 -14.02 7.20
C SER A 104 0.55 -14.05 8.49
N THR A 105 1.88 -14.09 8.39
CA THR A 105 2.80 -14.10 9.54
C THR A 105 2.72 -12.85 10.41
N ILE A 106 2.22 -11.73 9.87
CA ILE A 106 2.04 -10.48 10.62
C ILE A 106 0.58 -10.21 11.00
N ASN A 107 -0.34 -11.15 10.80
CA ASN A 107 -1.73 -11.00 11.26
C ASN A 107 -1.77 -10.78 12.78
N THR A 108 -2.64 -9.88 13.28
CA THR A 108 -2.71 -9.52 14.70
C THR A 108 -3.78 -10.27 15.50
N VAL A 109 -4.47 -11.20 14.88
CA VAL A 109 -5.48 -11.99 15.60
C VAL A 109 -4.82 -12.84 16.68
N SER A 110 -5.38 -12.78 17.88
CA SER A 110 -5.01 -13.56 19.04
C SER A 110 -6.17 -14.50 19.41
N PRO A 111 -5.91 -15.71 19.90
CA PRO A 111 -4.62 -16.33 20.25
C PRO A 111 -3.89 -16.93 19.04
N VAL A 112 -4.55 -17.09 17.88
CA VAL A 112 -3.95 -17.71 16.69
C VAL A 112 -4.12 -16.79 15.50
N LYS A 113 -2.99 -16.43 14.85
CA LYS A 113 -2.97 -15.64 13.61
C LYS A 113 -3.84 -16.31 12.53
N GLN A 114 -4.49 -15.50 11.73
CA GLN A 114 -5.39 -15.96 10.67
C GLN A 114 -4.77 -15.73 9.29
N LEU A 115 -5.22 -16.50 8.30
CA LEU A 115 -4.78 -16.34 6.92
C LEU A 115 -5.37 -15.06 6.30
N THR A 116 -4.57 -14.38 5.48
CA THR A 116 -5.07 -13.34 4.57
C THR A 116 -6.00 -13.95 3.54
N PHE A 117 -6.78 -13.12 2.86
CA PHE A 117 -7.65 -13.60 1.76
C PHE A 117 -6.84 -14.30 0.68
N PHE A 118 -5.72 -13.69 0.28
CA PHE A 118 -4.85 -14.30 -0.72
C PHE A 118 -4.29 -15.65 -0.27
N ASP A 119 -3.80 -15.76 0.97
CA ASP A 119 -3.32 -17.04 1.49
C ASP A 119 -4.42 -18.11 1.57
N SER A 120 -5.66 -17.71 1.82
CA SER A 120 -6.80 -18.64 1.86
C SER A 120 -7.17 -19.19 0.48
N ILE A 121 -6.97 -18.41 -0.59
CA ILE A 121 -7.42 -18.77 -1.96
C ILE A 121 -6.29 -19.23 -2.87
N LYS A 122 -5.02 -18.89 -2.59
CA LYS A 122 -3.90 -19.06 -3.54
C LYS A 122 -3.72 -20.48 -4.08
N SER A 123 -4.08 -21.51 -3.31
CA SER A 123 -4.02 -22.90 -3.74
C SER A 123 -5.12 -23.28 -4.76
N THR A 124 -6.17 -22.46 -4.89
CA THR A 124 -7.26 -22.67 -5.84
C THR A 124 -7.09 -21.86 -7.13
N LEU A 125 -6.12 -20.95 -7.15
CA LEU A 125 -5.83 -20.12 -8.31
C LEU A 125 -5.02 -20.88 -9.36
N VAL A 126 -5.15 -20.47 -10.64
CA VAL A 126 -4.33 -21.01 -11.75
C VAL A 126 -2.84 -20.78 -11.49
N SER A 127 -2.50 -19.60 -10.96
CA SER A 127 -1.15 -19.29 -10.49
C SER A 127 -1.25 -18.66 -9.10
N PRO A 128 -0.38 -19.01 -8.12
CA PRO A 128 -0.47 -18.48 -6.76
C PRO A 128 0.11 -17.05 -6.67
N LEU A 129 -0.50 -16.15 -7.41
CA LEU A 129 -0.11 -14.74 -7.51
C LEU A 129 -1.34 -13.82 -7.54
N PHE A 130 -1.12 -12.56 -7.25
CA PHE A 130 -2.04 -11.49 -7.60
C PHE A 130 -1.28 -10.32 -8.24
N THR A 131 -2.00 -9.48 -8.98
CA THR A 131 -1.42 -8.28 -9.59
C THR A 131 -2.17 -7.05 -9.13
N ALA A 132 -1.47 -5.92 -9.09
CA ALA A 132 -2.05 -4.61 -8.81
C ALA A 132 -1.77 -3.66 -9.98
N THR A 133 -2.83 -3.01 -10.45
CA THR A 133 -2.79 -1.97 -11.48
C THR A 133 -3.49 -0.75 -10.91
N LEU A 134 -2.75 0.06 -10.14
CA LEU A 134 -3.29 1.29 -9.57
C LEU A 134 -3.25 2.42 -10.59
N ARG A 135 -4.20 3.36 -10.56
CA ARG A 135 -4.26 4.47 -11.52
C ARG A 135 -4.41 5.80 -10.80
N LYS A 136 -3.74 6.83 -11.31
CA LYS A 136 -3.92 8.20 -10.81
C LYS A 136 -5.23 8.77 -11.37
N GLY A 137 -6.17 9.13 -10.47
CA GLY A 137 -7.43 9.77 -10.84
C GLY A 137 -8.45 8.86 -11.55
N ALA A 138 -8.26 7.54 -11.51
CA ALA A 138 -9.18 6.57 -12.11
C ALA A 138 -9.15 5.25 -11.32
N PRO A 139 -10.22 4.43 -11.40
CA PRO A 139 -10.22 3.10 -10.82
C PRO A 139 -9.10 2.23 -11.36
N GLY A 140 -8.40 1.54 -10.47
CA GLY A 140 -7.44 0.48 -10.77
C GLY A 140 -8.07 -0.92 -10.70
N SER A 141 -7.23 -1.94 -10.66
CA SER A 141 -7.68 -3.33 -10.51
C SER A 141 -6.68 -4.18 -9.74
N TYR A 142 -7.20 -5.19 -9.05
CA TYR A 142 -6.46 -6.33 -8.54
C TYR A 142 -6.94 -7.58 -9.28
N ASP A 143 -6.00 -8.36 -9.83
CA ASP A 143 -6.33 -9.61 -10.50
C ASP A 143 -5.70 -10.78 -9.72
N PHE A 144 -6.48 -11.83 -9.46
CA PHE A 144 -6.02 -12.99 -8.71
C PHE A 144 -5.83 -14.19 -9.66
N GLY A 145 -4.64 -14.79 -9.62
CA GLY A 145 -4.34 -16.05 -10.32
C GLY A 145 -3.83 -15.92 -11.74
N TYR A 146 -3.70 -14.72 -12.29
CA TYR A 146 -3.21 -14.53 -13.67
C TYR A 146 -2.53 -13.16 -13.86
N ILE A 147 -1.78 -13.05 -14.97
CA ILE A 147 -1.10 -11.82 -15.40
C ILE A 147 -1.78 -11.36 -16.71
N ASP A 148 -2.42 -10.20 -16.68
CA ASP A 148 -3.06 -9.59 -17.84
C ASP A 148 -2.03 -8.78 -18.66
N ALA A 149 -1.57 -9.34 -19.77
CA ALA A 149 -0.62 -8.69 -20.67
C ALA A 149 -1.16 -7.42 -21.35
N THR A 150 -2.44 -7.16 -21.28
CA THR A 150 -3.03 -5.92 -21.80
C THR A 150 -2.76 -4.70 -20.92
N LYS A 151 -2.39 -4.91 -19.64
CA LYS A 151 -2.23 -3.87 -18.62
C LYS A 151 -0.81 -3.27 -18.54
N TYR A 152 0.17 -3.87 -19.22
CA TYR A 152 1.56 -3.40 -19.17
C TYR A 152 2.25 -3.44 -20.53
N THR A 153 3.43 -2.82 -20.61
CA THR A 153 4.33 -2.86 -21.77
C THR A 153 5.71 -3.36 -21.38
N GLY A 154 6.43 -3.92 -22.35
CA GLY A 154 7.77 -4.45 -22.13
C GLY A 154 7.77 -5.74 -21.30
N SER A 155 8.90 -6.03 -20.68
CA SER A 155 9.09 -7.21 -19.82
C SER A 155 8.84 -6.89 -18.35
N ILE A 156 8.34 -7.88 -17.60
CA ILE A 156 8.25 -7.80 -16.13
C ILE A 156 9.63 -8.11 -15.57
N ALA A 157 10.22 -7.17 -14.81
CA ALA A 157 11.44 -7.42 -14.05
C ALA A 157 11.10 -7.90 -12.65
N TYR A 158 11.62 -9.05 -12.29
CA TYR A 158 11.39 -9.66 -10.98
C TYR A 158 12.56 -9.42 -10.03
N ALA A 159 12.25 -9.20 -8.75
CA ALA A 159 13.19 -9.21 -7.65
C ALA A 159 12.76 -10.26 -6.61
N PRO A 160 13.70 -10.98 -5.98
CA PRO A 160 13.38 -11.88 -4.87
C PRO A 160 12.73 -11.13 -3.71
N VAL A 161 11.77 -11.76 -3.04
CA VAL A 161 11.11 -11.21 -1.84
C VAL A 161 11.66 -11.88 -0.59
N ASN A 162 12.07 -11.06 0.38
CA ASN A 162 12.31 -11.49 1.75
C ASN A 162 11.03 -11.30 2.57
N SER A 163 10.32 -12.37 2.84
CA SER A 163 9.05 -12.34 3.59
C SER A 163 9.22 -12.47 5.12
N ALA A 164 10.45 -12.48 5.65
CA ALA A 164 10.72 -12.70 7.07
C ALA A 164 9.99 -11.69 7.99
N ASN A 165 9.84 -10.44 7.52
CA ASN A 165 9.11 -9.38 8.23
C ASN A 165 7.62 -9.33 7.87
N GLY A 166 7.11 -10.30 7.09
CA GLY A 166 5.72 -10.38 6.68
C GLY A 166 5.31 -9.43 5.55
N PHE A 167 6.26 -8.68 4.95
CA PHE A 167 6.03 -7.77 3.84
C PHE A 167 6.50 -8.35 2.51
N TRP A 168 6.00 -7.80 1.41
CA TRP A 168 6.57 -7.97 0.07
C TRP A 168 7.84 -7.12 -0.06
N GLN A 169 8.87 -7.53 0.70
CA GLN A 169 10.13 -6.78 0.84
C GLN A 169 11.15 -7.29 -0.16
N PHE A 170 11.77 -6.37 -0.91
CA PHE A 170 12.76 -6.65 -1.95
C PHE A 170 13.89 -5.62 -1.91
N THR A 171 14.90 -5.82 -2.76
CA THR A 171 16.04 -4.92 -2.88
C THR A 171 15.98 -4.15 -4.20
N SER A 172 16.05 -2.82 -4.13
CA SER A 172 16.41 -1.97 -5.24
C SER A 172 17.93 -1.80 -5.26
N THR A 173 18.57 -1.89 -6.44
CA THR A 173 20.03 -1.85 -6.57
C THR A 173 20.57 -0.49 -6.99
N GLY A 174 19.70 0.51 -7.14
CA GLY A 174 20.08 1.86 -7.52
C GLY A 174 18.90 2.73 -7.89
N TYR A 175 19.21 3.94 -8.34
CA TYR A 175 18.20 4.89 -8.79
C TYR A 175 18.72 5.81 -9.90
N VAL A 176 17.80 6.49 -10.58
CA VAL A 176 18.06 7.55 -11.56
C VAL A 176 17.15 8.74 -11.27
N VAL A 177 17.68 9.96 -11.40
CA VAL A 177 16.89 11.20 -11.33
C VAL A 177 16.89 11.87 -12.71
N GLY A 178 15.74 12.03 -13.31
CA GLY A 178 15.55 12.60 -14.66
C GLY A 178 16.33 11.83 -15.71
N SER A 179 17.11 12.54 -16.52
CA SER A 179 18.02 11.99 -17.54
C SER A 179 19.43 11.77 -17.02
N GLY A 180 19.67 11.81 -15.71
CA GLY A 180 20.98 11.62 -15.11
C GLY A 180 21.50 10.19 -15.24
N ALA A 181 22.76 9.99 -14.85
CA ALA A 181 23.33 8.65 -14.77
C ALA A 181 22.69 7.84 -13.62
N ALA A 182 22.69 6.52 -13.79
CA ALA A 182 22.28 5.63 -12.72
C ALA A 182 23.30 5.67 -11.56
N VAL A 183 22.76 5.77 -10.34
CA VAL A 183 23.53 5.71 -9.11
C VAL A 183 23.34 4.33 -8.49
N GLY A 184 24.41 3.54 -8.41
CA GLY A 184 24.42 2.22 -7.81
C GLY A 184 24.44 2.35 -6.29
N THR A 185 23.31 2.10 -5.65
CA THR A 185 23.18 1.99 -4.20
C THR A 185 22.04 1.05 -3.88
N SER A 186 22.33 0.02 -3.08
CA SER A 186 21.30 -0.95 -2.70
C SER A 186 20.56 -0.51 -1.46
N TYR A 187 19.23 -0.65 -1.49
CA TYR A 187 18.37 -0.39 -0.35
C TYR A 187 17.17 -1.33 -0.33
N SER A 188 16.75 -1.68 0.88
CA SER A 188 15.58 -2.52 1.09
C SER A 188 14.31 -1.70 0.93
N ALA A 189 13.30 -2.26 0.26
CA ALA A 189 12.03 -1.61 0.00
C ALA A 189 10.87 -2.59 0.13
N ILE A 190 9.69 -2.07 0.45
CA ILE A 190 8.43 -2.78 0.33
C ILE A 190 7.54 -2.13 -0.73
N ALA A 191 6.70 -2.93 -1.39
CA ALA A 191 5.60 -2.43 -2.20
C ALA A 191 4.34 -2.39 -1.32
N ASP A 192 3.84 -1.20 -1.07
CA ASP A 192 2.74 -0.98 -0.14
C ASP A 192 1.62 -0.16 -0.79
N THR A 193 0.53 -0.83 -1.15
CA THR A 193 -0.67 -0.22 -1.75
C THR A 193 -1.56 0.48 -0.71
N GLY A 194 -1.20 0.42 0.55
CA GLY A 194 -1.86 1.12 1.65
C GLY A 194 -1.15 2.39 2.09
N THR A 195 0.02 2.69 1.52
CA THR A 195 0.76 3.94 1.75
C THR A 195 0.69 4.83 0.51
N THR A 196 0.33 6.09 0.68
CA THR A 196 0.20 7.05 -0.43
C THR A 196 1.54 7.43 -1.03
N LEU A 197 2.49 7.84 -0.19
CA LEU A 197 3.75 8.46 -0.60
C LEU A 197 4.88 7.45 -0.82
N MET A 198 5.96 7.92 -1.39
CA MET A 198 7.23 7.22 -1.45
C MET A 198 8.11 7.68 -0.28
N TYR A 199 8.60 6.75 0.54
CA TYR A 199 9.55 7.05 1.63
C TYR A 199 10.88 6.39 1.32
N LEU A 200 11.93 7.21 1.09
CA LEU A 200 13.23 6.74 0.67
C LEU A 200 14.36 7.24 1.58
N PRO A 201 15.56 6.64 1.49
CA PRO A 201 16.74 7.12 2.22
C PRO A 201 17.02 8.60 1.97
N THR A 202 17.44 9.30 3.02
CA THR A 202 17.71 10.75 3.02
C THR A 202 18.58 11.19 1.83
N SER A 203 19.65 10.45 1.53
CA SER A 203 20.56 10.77 0.41
C SER A 203 19.88 10.74 -0.94
N ILE A 204 18.96 9.80 -1.17
CA ILE A 204 18.20 9.67 -2.43
C ILE A 204 17.21 10.83 -2.58
N VAL A 205 16.46 11.12 -1.51
CA VAL A 205 15.48 12.21 -1.50
C VAL A 205 16.16 13.57 -1.71
N GLN A 206 17.30 13.80 -1.06
CA GLN A 206 18.12 15.02 -1.26
C GLN A 206 18.63 15.11 -2.69
N ALA A 207 19.15 14.01 -3.25
CA ALA A 207 19.61 13.97 -4.65
C ALA A 207 18.47 14.29 -5.62
N TYR A 208 17.25 13.83 -5.36
CA TYR A 208 16.08 14.15 -6.16
C TYR A 208 15.72 15.64 -6.07
N TYR A 209 15.49 16.17 -4.85
CA TYR A 209 15.02 17.54 -4.68
C TYR A 209 16.11 18.59 -4.97
N SER A 210 17.38 18.22 -5.00
CA SER A 210 18.44 19.11 -5.51
C SER A 210 18.26 19.48 -7.00
N LYS A 211 17.44 18.72 -7.74
CA LYS A 211 17.10 18.99 -9.16
C LYS A 211 15.76 19.72 -9.32
N VAL A 212 15.09 20.06 -8.23
CA VAL A 212 13.80 20.77 -8.25
C VAL A 212 13.99 22.19 -7.78
N ALA A 213 13.76 23.15 -8.65
CA ALA A 213 13.93 24.58 -8.31
C ALA A 213 12.99 24.99 -7.17
N GLY A 214 13.56 25.64 -6.15
CA GLY A 214 12.82 26.11 -4.97
C GLY A 214 12.37 25.03 -3.99
N ALA A 215 12.81 23.76 -4.18
CA ALA A 215 12.50 22.72 -3.22
C ALA A 215 13.23 22.92 -1.89
N GLN A 216 12.52 22.72 -0.80
CA GLN A 216 13.06 22.80 0.55
C GLN A 216 12.32 21.85 1.50
N TYR A 217 13.00 21.40 2.54
CA TYR A 217 12.34 20.68 3.62
C TYR A 217 11.67 21.65 4.57
N SER A 218 10.40 21.44 4.85
CA SER A 218 9.63 22.25 5.78
C SER A 218 9.30 21.46 7.05
N SER A 219 9.79 21.92 8.21
CA SER A 219 9.41 21.33 9.49
C SER A 219 7.94 21.58 9.84
N THR A 220 7.36 22.69 9.36
CA THR A 220 5.95 23.02 9.56
C THR A 220 5.02 22.00 8.87
N TYR A 221 5.38 21.56 7.66
CA TYR A 221 4.61 20.59 6.90
C TYR A 221 5.11 19.14 7.07
N GLY A 222 6.25 18.97 7.78
CA GLY A 222 6.82 17.65 8.02
C GLY A 222 7.41 16.97 6.77
N GLY A 223 7.78 17.76 5.73
CA GLY A 223 8.26 17.16 4.50
C GLY A 223 8.77 18.14 3.45
N TRP A 224 9.18 17.62 2.31
CA TRP A 224 9.63 18.39 1.17
C TRP A 224 8.49 19.10 0.45
N ILE A 225 8.67 20.38 0.23
CA ILE A 225 7.75 21.27 -0.48
C ILE A 225 8.50 22.05 -1.57
N PHE A 226 7.78 22.53 -2.57
CA PHE A 226 8.34 23.29 -3.69
C PHE A 226 7.25 24.14 -4.36
N PRO A 227 7.59 25.15 -5.18
CA PRO A 227 6.61 25.87 -5.97
C PRO A 227 5.89 24.91 -6.94
N CYS A 228 4.55 24.93 -6.99
CA CYS A 228 3.77 23.99 -7.79
C CYS A 228 4.12 24.01 -9.28
N ALA A 229 4.62 25.15 -9.79
CA ALA A 229 5.04 25.31 -11.17
C ALA A 229 6.46 24.78 -11.47
N SER A 230 7.19 24.27 -10.46
CA SER A 230 8.54 23.73 -10.65
C SER A 230 8.53 22.53 -11.59
N ALA A 231 9.50 22.47 -12.49
CA ALA A 231 9.71 21.30 -13.33
C ALA A 231 10.19 20.12 -12.45
N MET A 232 9.43 19.05 -12.44
CA MET A 232 9.71 17.87 -11.66
C MET A 232 10.39 16.81 -12.53
N PRO A 233 11.63 16.40 -12.22
CA PRO A 233 12.26 15.29 -12.93
C PRO A 233 11.52 13.98 -12.64
N SER A 234 11.63 13.01 -13.54
CA SER A 234 11.24 11.63 -13.24
C SER A 234 12.18 11.03 -12.19
N PHE A 235 11.70 10.01 -11.50
CA PHE A 235 12.52 9.16 -10.62
C PHE A 235 12.43 7.72 -11.08
N SER A 236 13.54 7.01 -11.12
CA SER A 236 13.53 5.56 -11.41
C SER A 236 14.24 4.79 -10.31
N ALA A 237 13.62 3.72 -9.82
CA ALA A 237 14.28 2.71 -9.01
C ALA A 237 14.81 1.58 -9.91
N ILE A 238 15.99 1.06 -9.62
CA ILE A 238 16.57 -0.10 -10.36
C ILE A 238 16.12 -1.38 -9.64
N ILE A 239 15.19 -2.10 -10.26
CA ILE A 239 14.59 -3.31 -9.68
C ILE A 239 14.71 -4.44 -10.70
N GLY A 240 15.26 -5.59 -10.28
CA GLY A 240 15.50 -6.71 -11.20
C GLY A 240 16.39 -6.33 -12.39
N GLY A 241 17.34 -5.42 -12.17
CA GLY A 241 18.25 -4.92 -13.20
C GLY A 241 17.64 -3.93 -14.20
N GLN A 242 16.39 -3.49 -14.00
CA GLN A 242 15.70 -2.56 -14.90
C GLN A 242 15.22 -1.31 -14.16
N ALA A 243 15.27 -0.16 -14.85
CA ALA A 243 14.72 1.09 -14.33
C ALA A 243 13.19 1.04 -14.32
N ARG A 244 12.59 1.35 -13.17
CA ARG A 244 11.14 1.46 -12.95
C ARG A 244 10.83 2.92 -12.66
N THR A 245 10.20 3.59 -13.62
CA THR A 245 10.14 5.05 -13.67
C THR A 245 8.80 5.57 -13.16
N VAL A 246 8.88 6.57 -12.29
CA VAL A 246 7.77 7.41 -11.84
C VAL A 246 7.87 8.75 -12.54
N PRO A 247 6.83 9.23 -13.23
CA PRO A 247 6.80 10.57 -13.78
C PRO A 247 6.89 11.65 -12.69
N GLY A 248 7.60 12.73 -12.95
CA GLY A 248 7.68 13.87 -12.01
C GLY A 248 6.31 14.45 -11.65
N SER A 249 5.33 14.36 -12.57
CA SER A 249 3.94 14.78 -12.32
C SER A 249 3.21 13.95 -11.26
N TYR A 250 3.71 12.76 -10.91
CA TYR A 250 3.16 11.97 -9.80
C TYR A 250 3.83 12.36 -8.48
N ILE A 251 5.10 12.79 -8.54
CA ILE A 251 5.86 13.28 -7.38
C ILE A 251 5.43 14.70 -6.99
N ASN A 252 4.90 15.49 -7.92
CA ASN A 252 4.11 16.68 -7.59
C ASN A 252 2.74 16.22 -7.06
N TRP A 253 2.69 15.91 -5.76
CA TRP A 253 1.58 15.13 -5.21
C TRP A 253 0.33 15.97 -4.97
N ALA A 254 0.42 17.06 -4.18
CA ALA A 254 -0.74 17.86 -3.84
C ALA A 254 -0.37 19.32 -3.52
N PRO A 255 -1.22 20.30 -3.87
CA PRO A 255 -1.06 21.68 -3.42
C PRO A 255 -1.37 21.79 -1.92
N ILE A 256 -0.53 22.52 -1.20
CA ILE A 256 -0.75 22.93 0.21
C ILE A 256 -1.10 24.42 0.30
N SER A 257 -0.91 25.15 -0.78
CA SER A 257 -1.38 26.54 -0.97
C SER A 257 -1.57 26.79 -2.47
N SER A 258 -1.98 28.00 -2.84
CA SER A 258 -2.12 28.39 -4.27
C SER A 258 -0.82 28.30 -5.07
N THR A 259 0.34 28.34 -4.43
CA THR A 259 1.65 28.35 -5.10
C THR A 259 2.61 27.27 -4.64
N THR A 260 2.33 26.59 -3.53
CA THR A 260 3.23 25.61 -2.91
C THR A 260 2.61 24.22 -2.94
N CYS A 261 3.38 23.26 -3.40
CA CYS A 261 3.00 21.85 -3.46
C CYS A 261 3.84 21.00 -2.52
N PHE A 262 3.23 19.92 -2.02
CA PHE A 262 3.88 18.89 -1.21
C PHE A 262 4.40 17.77 -2.11
N GLY A 263 5.58 17.26 -1.79
CA GLY A 263 6.22 16.23 -2.58
C GLY A 263 5.74 14.82 -2.28
N GLY A 264 5.54 14.01 -3.31
CA GLY A 264 5.20 12.60 -3.20
C GLY A 264 6.36 11.69 -2.80
N MET A 265 7.56 12.24 -2.62
CA MET A 265 8.75 11.55 -2.16
C MET A 265 9.24 12.19 -0.87
N GLN A 266 9.38 11.42 0.21
CA GLN A 266 9.74 11.90 1.53
C GLN A 266 10.83 11.03 2.17
N TYR A 267 11.40 11.49 3.28
CA TYR A 267 12.39 10.72 4.04
C TYR A 267 11.75 9.52 4.74
N ASN A 268 12.43 8.38 4.72
CA ASN A 268 12.04 7.19 5.50
C ASN A 268 12.62 7.20 6.93
N THR A 269 12.92 8.35 7.49
CA THR A 269 13.50 8.47 8.83
C THR A 269 12.58 7.82 9.89
N GLY A 270 13.14 6.88 10.65
CA GLY A 270 12.40 6.11 11.67
C GLY A 270 11.64 4.88 11.16
N ILE A 271 11.56 4.67 9.84
CA ILE A 271 10.85 3.52 9.24
C ILE A 271 11.77 2.29 9.10
N GLY A 272 13.05 2.50 8.82
CA GLY A 272 14.06 1.41 8.70
C GLY A 272 14.17 0.76 7.32
N PHE A 273 13.24 1.01 6.40
CA PHE A 273 13.24 0.56 5.01
C PHE A 273 12.54 1.57 4.10
N THR A 274 12.68 1.40 2.81
CA THR A 274 11.96 2.20 1.81
C THR A 274 10.52 1.71 1.67
N ILE A 275 9.58 2.64 1.49
CA ILE A 275 8.21 2.32 1.09
C ILE A 275 7.97 2.87 -0.31
N PHE A 276 7.65 1.99 -1.24
CA PHE A 276 7.08 2.35 -2.53
C PHE A 276 5.55 2.28 -2.43
N GLY A 277 4.97 3.41 -2.07
CA GLY A 277 3.53 3.59 -1.97
C GLY A 277 2.90 3.97 -3.31
N ASP A 278 1.68 4.45 -3.27
CA ASP A 278 0.84 4.74 -4.44
C ASP A 278 1.49 5.64 -5.48
N VAL A 279 2.26 6.65 -5.04
CA VAL A 279 3.00 7.54 -5.96
C VAL A 279 3.92 6.75 -6.88
N PHE A 280 4.55 5.67 -6.39
CA PHE A 280 5.34 4.76 -7.22
C PHE A 280 4.45 3.75 -7.96
N LEU A 281 3.56 3.08 -7.22
CA LEU A 281 2.80 1.93 -7.73
C LEU A 281 1.82 2.31 -8.83
N LYS A 282 1.26 3.53 -8.81
CA LYS A 282 0.38 4.06 -9.88
C LYS A 282 1.08 4.25 -11.24
N SER A 283 2.39 4.15 -11.29
CA SER A 283 3.16 4.14 -12.56
C SER A 283 3.59 2.74 -12.99
N GLN A 284 3.31 1.70 -12.18
CA GLN A 284 3.77 0.35 -12.42
C GLN A 284 2.60 -0.64 -12.52
N PHE A 285 2.75 -1.66 -13.33
CA PHE A 285 2.02 -2.92 -13.21
C PHE A 285 2.82 -3.81 -12.27
N VAL A 286 2.22 -4.28 -11.18
CA VAL A 286 2.92 -5.00 -10.12
C VAL A 286 2.42 -6.42 -9.99
N VAL A 287 3.33 -7.40 -9.93
CA VAL A 287 3.03 -8.83 -9.75
C VAL A 287 3.55 -9.28 -8.40
N PHE A 288 2.69 -9.78 -7.55
CA PHE A 288 3.00 -10.38 -6.26
C PHE A 288 2.90 -11.90 -6.40
N ASP A 289 4.04 -12.56 -6.58
CA ASP A 289 4.10 -14.01 -6.88
C ASP A 289 4.61 -14.77 -5.65
N SER A 290 3.73 -15.63 -5.08
CA SER A 290 4.04 -16.42 -3.89
C SER A 290 4.58 -17.82 -4.19
N SER A 291 4.67 -18.24 -5.44
CA SER A 291 5.15 -19.58 -5.84
C SER A 291 6.62 -19.80 -5.45
N VAL A 292 7.46 -18.83 -5.78
CA VAL A 292 8.79 -18.59 -5.22
C VAL A 292 8.76 -17.12 -4.85
N PRO A 293 8.72 -16.72 -3.57
CA PRO A 293 8.37 -15.35 -3.21
C PRO A 293 9.21 -14.33 -3.98
N ARG A 294 8.56 -13.64 -4.92
CA ARG A 294 9.16 -12.60 -5.76
C ARG A 294 8.15 -11.54 -6.12
N ILE A 295 8.63 -10.36 -6.41
CA ILE A 295 7.81 -9.25 -6.86
C ILE A 295 8.25 -8.81 -8.25
N GLY A 296 7.30 -8.58 -9.15
CA GLY A 296 7.56 -8.17 -10.53
C GLY A 296 7.02 -6.78 -10.81
N PHE A 297 7.75 -6.00 -11.59
CA PHE A 297 7.36 -4.66 -12.02
C PHE A 297 7.47 -4.54 -13.53
N ALA A 298 6.48 -3.95 -14.17
CA ALA A 298 6.51 -3.54 -15.57
C ALA A 298 5.92 -2.14 -15.72
N GLN A 299 6.21 -1.49 -16.85
CA GLN A 299 5.60 -0.20 -17.16
C GLN A 299 4.10 -0.39 -17.40
N GLN A 300 3.25 0.29 -16.64
CA GLN A 300 1.80 0.30 -16.83
C GLN A 300 1.44 0.99 -18.16
N LYS A 301 0.36 0.50 -18.80
CA LYS A 301 -0.27 1.13 -19.98
C LYS A 301 -1.22 2.24 -19.60
#